data_24acce03b9bd00fc1302d9bbf3ada9d4
#
_entry.id   24acce03b9bd00fc1302d9bbf3ada9d4
#
_cell.length_a   1.000
_cell.length_b   1.000
_cell.length_c   1.000
_cell.angle_alpha   90.00
_cell.angle_beta   90.00
_cell.angle_gamma   90.00
#
_symmetry.space_group_name_H-M   'P 1'
#
loop_
_entity.id
_entity.type
_entity.pdbx_description
1 polymer ?
#
loop_
_entity_poly.entity_id
_entity_poly.type
_entity_poly.pdbx_seq_one_letter_code
_entity_poly.pdbx_strand_id
1 'polypeptide(L)'
;LDIIPANVQLAGAEVELVQVEGRETRLKNALDKVKPDYDYIFIDCPPSLGLLTINSLTAVESVLIPIQCEFYALEGVSQLMSTIEIVKSKLNKELEIEGVILSMFDGRTNLSAQVVEEVKKYFRDRVFTTVIPRNVKLAEAPSFGESIIYYDKNSKGAIAYLSLAKELIK
;
A
#
# COMPACT_ATOMS: atom_id res chain seq x y z
N LEU A 1 -2.81 -6.12 -18.12
CA LEU A 1 -3.26 -5.66 -16.81
C LEU A 1 -4.71 -6.06 -16.62
N ASP A 2 -4.99 -6.88 -15.61
CA ASP A 2 -6.34 -7.27 -15.23
C ASP A 2 -6.69 -6.60 -13.90
N ILE A 3 -7.98 -6.28 -13.69
CA ILE A 3 -8.44 -5.57 -12.50
C ILE A 3 -9.64 -6.32 -11.91
N ILE A 4 -9.57 -6.62 -10.62
CA ILE A 4 -10.72 -7.11 -9.84
C ILE A 4 -11.27 -5.90 -9.06
N PRO A 5 -12.38 -5.30 -9.53
CA PRO A 5 -12.94 -4.12 -8.88
C PRO A 5 -13.62 -4.49 -7.56
N ALA A 6 -13.51 -3.61 -6.57
CA ALA A 6 -14.30 -3.65 -5.36
C ALA A 6 -15.40 -2.58 -5.38
N ASN A 7 -16.48 -2.81 -4.67
CA ASN A 7 -17.53 -1.83 -4.46
C ASN A 7 -17.95 -1.81 -2.97
N VAL A 8 -18.90 -0.96 -2.63
CA VAL A 8 -19.41 -0.79 -1.25
C VAL A 8 -19.92 -2.11 -0.63
N GLN A 9 -20.39 -3.05 -1.45
CA GLN A 9 -20.87 -4.35 -0.96
C GLN A 9 -19.75 -5.18 -0.34
N LEU A 10 -18.48 -5.01 -0.79
CA LEU A 10 -17.35 -5.72 -0.20
C LEU A 10 -17.15 -5.35 1.29
N ALA A 11 -17.54 -4.16 1.71
CA ALA A 11 -17.52 -3.79 3.13
C ALA A 11 -18.43 -4.70 3.98
N GLY A 12 -19.49 -5.23 3.40
CA GLY A 12 -20.37 -6.22 4.05
C GLY A 12 -19.65 -7.53 4.41
N ALA A 13 -18.60 -7.86 3.68
CA ALA A 13 -17.81 -9.07 3.96
C ALA A 13 -17.16 -9.03 5.35
N GLU A 14 -16.86 -7.86 5.92
CA GLU A 14 -16.35 -7.75 7.28
C GLU A 14 -17.34 -8.27 8.33
N VAL A 15 -18.63 -8.16 8.06
CA VAL A 15 -19.70 -8.67 8.94
C VAL A 15 -20.05 -10.13 8.60
N GLU A 16 -20.22 -10.43 7.32
CA GLU A 16 -20.62 -11.75 6.86
C GLU A 16 -19.59 -12.84 7.18
N LEU A 17 -18.31 -12.52 7.09
CA LEU A 17 -17.23 -13.46 7.36
C LEU A 17 -16.97 -13.72 8.85
N VAL A 18 -17.56 -12.97 9.77
CA VAL A 18 -17.28 -13.11 11.22
C VAL A 18 -17.51 -14.53 11.73
N GLN A 19 -18.56 -15.22 11.21
CA GLN A 19 -18.93 -16.58 11.62
C GLN A 19 -18.36 -17.67 10.70
N VAL A 20 -17.55 -17.28 9.69
CA VAL A 20 -17.06 -18.22 8.68
C VAL A 20 -15.73 -18.81 9.12
N GLU A 21 -15.60 -20.12 9.11
CA GLU A 21 -14.33 -20.81 9.35
C GLU A 21 -13.32 -20.51 8.24
N GLY A 22 -12.07 -20.27 8.61
CA GLY A 22 -10.99 -19.90 7.67
C GLY A 22 -11.23 -18.54 6.99
N ARG A 23 -11.96 -17.65 7.65
CA ARG A 23 -12.28 -16.29 7.14
C ARG A 23 -11.05 -15.47 6.78
N GLU A 24 -9.93 -15.67 7.47
CA GLU A 24 -8.69 -14.92 7.28
C GLU A 24 -7.93 -15.34 6.00
N THR A 25 -8.25 -16.49 5.42
CA THR A 25 -7.54 -17.07 4.26
C THR A 25 -8.35 -17.07 2.98
N ARG A 26 -9.54 -16.45 2.97
CA ARG A 26 -10.46 -16.47 1.82
C ARG A 26 -9.83 -15.87 0.58
N LEU A 27 -9.20 -14.71 0.72
CA LEU A 27 -8.55 -14.05 -0.40
C LEU A 27 -7.34 -14.85 -0.90
N LYS A 28 -6.51 -15.36 0.01
CA LYS A 28 -5.38 -16.24 -0.35
C LYS A 28 -5.83 -17.40 -1.21
N ASN A 29 -6.85 -18.16 -0.77
CA ASN A 29 -7.36 -19.32 -1.48
C ASN A 29 -7.94 -18.97 -2.86
N ALA A 30 -8.44 -17.76 -3.04
CA ALA A 30 -8.91 -17.28 -4.34
C ALA A 30 -7.76 -16.90 -5.26
N LEU A 31 -6.75 -16.18 -4.73
CA LEU A 31 -5.58 -15.71 -5.49
C LEU A 31 -4.64 -16.85 -5.87
N ASP A 32 -4.48 -17.88 -5.05
CA ASP A 32 -3.64 -19.05 -5.35
C ASP A 32 -4.00 -19.73 -6.68
N LYS A 33 -5.24 -19.57 -7.15
CA LYS A 33 -5.72 -20.13 -8.42
C LYS A 33 -5.25 -19.37 -9.65
N VAL A 34 -4.97 -18.07 -9.50
CA VAL A 34 -4.59 -17.18 -10.61
C VAL A 34 -3.13 -16.71 -10.51
N LYS A 35 -2.52 -16.87 -9.35
CA LYS A 35 -1.15 -16.44 -9.08
C LYS A 35 -0.12 -16.91 -10.13
N PRO A 36 -0.19 -18.14 -10.70
CA PRO A 36 0.77 -18.58 -11.73
C PRO A 36 0.69 -17.79 -13.05
N ASP A 37 -0.40 -17.04 -13.28
CA ASP A 37 -0.65 -16.32 -14.53
C ASP A 37 -0.12 -14.87 -14.48
N TYR A 38 0.42 -14.41 -13.33
CA TYR A 38 0.81 -13.02 -13.12
C TYR A 38 2.20 -12.89 -12.50
N ASP A 39 3.00 -11.94 -13.00
CA ASP A 39 4.30 -11.59 -12.42
C ASP A 39 4.12 -10.83 -11.10
N TYR A 40 3.07 -9.99 -11.00
CA TYR A 40 2.74 -9.18 -9.82
C TYR A 40 1.24 -9.14 -9.59
N ILE A 41 0.85 -9.24 -8.32
CA ILE A 41 -0.52 -9.02 -7.85
C ILE A 41 -0.50 -7.95 -6.77
N PHE A 42 -1.11 -6.80 -7.05
CA PHE A 42 -1.24 -5.70 -6.10
C PHE A 42 -2.63 -5.71 -5.47
N ILE A 43 -2.68 -5.60 -4.16
CA ILE A 43 -3.92 -5.50 -3.39
C ILE A 43 -3.96 -4.13 -2.74
N ASP A 44 -4.86 -3.26 -3.21
CA ASP A 44 -5.14 -1.98 -2.57
C ASP A 44 -6.09 -2.20 -1.38
N CYS A 45 -5.65 -1.78 -0.20
CA CYS A 45 -6.34 -2.03 1.05
C CYS A 45 -6.99 -0.76 1.61
N PRO A 46 -8.16 -0.87 2.26
CA PRO A 46 -8.72 0.26 2.99
C PRO A 46 -7.82 0.65 4.18
N PRO A 47 -7.92 1.89 4.68
CA PRO A 47 -7.11 2.36 5.82
C PRO A 47 -7.50 1.73 7.16
N SER A 48 -8.45 0.80 7.18
CA SER A 48 -8.87 0.05 8.38
C SER A 48 -8.00 -1.19 8.59
N LEU A 49 -7.83 -1.60 9.85
CA LEU A 49 -7.16 -2.85 10.21
C LEU A 49 -8.18 -3.99 10.46
N GLY A 50 -9.25 -4.02 9.68
CA GLY A 50 -10.31 -5.00 9.75
C GLY A 50 -9.99 -6.34 9.04
N LEU A 51 -11.02 -7.17 8.90
CA LEU A 51 -10.88 -8.51 8.33
C LEU A 51 -10.43 -8.50 6.85
N LEU A 52 -10.80 -7.48 6.08
CA LEU A 52 -10.33 -7.33 4.69
C LEU A 52 -8.82 -7.11 4.64
N THR A 53 -8.28 -6.25 5.50
CA THR A 53 -6.84 -6.03 5.60
C THR A 53 -6.09 -7.28 6.08
N ILE A 54 -6.65 -8.01 7.05
CA ILE A 54 -6.08 -9.29 7.51
C ILE A 54 -6.05 -10.31 6.37
N ASN A 55 -7.12 -10.41 5.57
CA ASN A 55 -7.14 -11.27 4.37
C ASN A 55 -6.04 -10.89 3.38
N SER A 56 -5.86 -9.60 3.12
CA SER A 56 -4.83 -9.10 2.21
C SER A 56 -3.44 -9.44 2.73
N LEU A 57 -3.13 -9.15 3.99
CA LEU A 57 -1.84 -9.48 4.61
C LEU A 57 -1.56 -11.00 4.67
N THR A 58 -2.60 -11.81 4.76
CA THR A 58 -2.48 -13.27 4.75
C THR A 58 -2.20 -13.82 3.34
N ALA A 59 -2.63 -13.09 2.31
CA ALA A 59 -2.56 -13.54 0.91
C ALA A 59 -1.28 -13.11 0.17
N VAL A 60 -0.56 -12.09 0.68
CA VAL A 60 0.61 -11.50 0.01
C VAL A 60 1.92 -12.00 0.58
N GLU A 61 3.00 -11.84 -0.18
CA GLU A 61 4.38 -12.13 0.23
C GLU A 61 4.99 -10.92 0.95
N SER A 62 4.64 -9.71 0.51
CA SER A 62 5.19 -8.49 1.08
C SER A 62 4.19 -7.34 1.12
N VAL A 63 4.52 -6.33 1.92
CA VAL A 63 3.70 -5.13 2.14
C VAL A 63 4.48 -3.88 1.77
N LEU A 64 3.89 -3.06 0.90
CA LEU A 64 4.30 -1.69 0.65
C LEU A 64 3.52 -0.76 1.59
N ILE A 65 4.22 0.12 2.30
CA ILE A 65 3.61 1.03 3.27
C ILE A 65 3.74 2.47 2.77
N PRO A 66 2.69 3.06 2.19
CA PRO A 66 2.72 4.47 1.85
C PRO A 66 2.52 5.33 3.11
N ILE A 67 3.44 6.27 3.33
CA ILE A 67 3.39 7.23 4.43
C ILE A 67 3.35 8.64 3.85
N GLN A 68 2.33 9.41 4.22
CA GLN A 68 2.26 10.82 3.84
C GLN A 68 3.23 11.64 4.69
N CYS A 69 3.96 12.59 4.06
CA CYS A 69 4.89 13.47 4.76
C CYS A 69 4.15 14.61 5.50
N GLU A 70 3.21 14.25 6.39
CA GLU A 70 2.35 15.14 7.18
C GLU A 70 2.39 14.79 8.67
N PHE A 71 1.86 15.68 9.52
CA PHE A 71 2.03 15.63 10.99
C PHE A 71 1.63 14.29 11.64
N TYR A 72 0.53 13.69 11.21
CA TYR A 72 0.04 12.43 11.79
C TYR A 72 0.61 11.16 11.12
N ALA A 73 1.66 11.32 10.33
CA ALA A 73 2.22 10.23 9.51
C ALA A 73 2.56 8.96 10.28
N LEU A 74 3.08 9.09 11.49
CA LEU A 74 3.57 7.95 12.29
C LEU A 74 2.54 7.39 13.28
N GLU A 75 1.42 8.08 13.51
CA GLU A 75 0.43 7.65 14.50
C GLU A 75 -0.21 6.30 14.13
N GLY A 76 -0.60 6.13 12.86
CA GLY A 76 -1.19 4.88 12.37
C GLY A 76 -0.17 3.76 12.11
N VAL A 77 1.11 4.11 11.97
CA VAL A 77 2.15 3.13 11.60
C VAL A 77 2.37 2.10 12.70
N SER A 78 2.36 2.50 13.97
CA SER A 78 2.57 1.57 15.08
C SER A 78 1.48 0.50 15.18
N GLN A 79 0.22 0.87 14.92
CA GLN A 79 -0.90 -0.08 14.89
C GLN A 79 -0.79 -1.03 13.69
N LEU A 80 -0.41 -0.51 12.52
CA LEU A 80 -0.17 -1.33 11.34
C LEU A 80 0.96 -2.32 11.59
N MET A 81 2.08 -1.89 12.16
CA MET A 81 3.20 -2.77 12.49
C MET A 81 2.81 -3.89 13.45
N SER A 82 2.05 -3.57 14.51
CA SER A 82 1.51 -4.58 15.43
C SER A 82 0.59 -5.58 14.72
N THR A 83 -0.23 -5.12 13.78
CA THR A 83 -1.10 -6.00 12.98
C THR A 83 -0.28 -6.91 12.06
N ILE A 84 0.73 -6.37 11.38
CA ILE A 84 1.65 -7.15 10.53
C ILE A 84 2.34 -8.24 11.37
N GLU A 85 2.83 -7.92 12.56
CA GLU A 85 3.45 -8.90 13.46
C GLU A 85 2.49 -10.03 13.89
N ILE A 86 1.25 -9.68 14.21
CA ILE A 86 0.21 -10.67 14.55
C ILE A 86 -0.06 -11.59 13.36
N VAL A 87 -0.24 -11.02 12.16
CA VAL A 87 -0.47 -11.81 10.94
C VAL A 87 0.74 -12.68 10.65
N LYS A 88 1.94 -12.13 10.71
CA LYS A 88 3.19 -12.87 10.48
C LYS A 88 3.35 -14.04 11.45
N SER A 89 3.01 -13.85 12.71
CA SER A 89 3.16 -14.91 13.73
C SER A 89 2.13 -16.03 13.62
N LYS A 90 0.89 -15.73 13.14
CA LYS A 90 -0.24 -16.67 13.23
C LYS A 90 -0.76 -17.17 11.89
N LEU A 91 -0.68 -16.36 10.83
CA LEU A 91 -1.38 -16.60 9.57
C LEU A 91 -0.43 -16.70 8.36
N ASN A 92 0.59 -15.83 8.29
CA ASN A 92 1.49 -15.76 7.15
C ASN A 92 2.94 -15.51 7.61
N LYS A 93 3.69 -16.58 7.88
CA LYS A 93 5.06 -16.50 8.38
C LYS A 93 6.05 -15.87 7.41
N GLU A 94 5.76 -15.95 6.13
CA GLU A 94 6.60 -15.44 5.05
C GLU A 94 6.37 -13.93 4.78
N LEU A 95 5.35 -13.33 5.43
CA LEU A 95 5.03 -11.92 5.23
C LEU A 95 6.22 -11.02 5.57
N GLU A 96 6.64 -10.21 4.61
CA GLU A 96 7.72 -9.24 4.80
C GLU A 96 7.27 -7.81 4.52
N ILE A 97 8.04 -6.83 4.99
CA ILE A 97 7.89 -5.44 4.58
C ILE A 97 8.80 -5.22 3.37
N GLU A 98 8.20 -5.04 2.20
CA GLU A 98 8.91 -4.71 0.95
C GLU A 98 9.60 -3.35 1.07
N GLY A 99 8.85 -2.38 1.56
CA GLY A 99 9.39 -1.07 1.79
C GLY A 99 8.35 -0.02 2.15
N VAL A 100 8.86 1.16 2.45
CA VAL A 100 8.08 2.34 2.82
C VAL A 100 8.21 3.39 1.73
N ILE A 101 7.06 3.87 1.24
CA ILE A 101 6.97 4.90 0.21
C ILE A 101 6.59 6.22 0.87
N LEU A 102 7.46 7.21 0.78
CA LEU A 102 7.16 8.57 1.22
C LEU A 102 6.32 9.28 0.16
N SER A 103 5.15 9.77 0.54
CA SER A 103 4.22 10.44 -0.36
C SER A 103 3.82 11.83 0.13
N MET A 104 3.18 12.61 -0.72
CA MET A 104 2.73 13.98 -0.44
C MET A 104 3.86 14.90 0.06
N PHE A 105 5.10 14.62 -0.33
CA PHE A 105 6.27 15.41 0.07
C PHE A 105 6.21 16.83 -0.51
N ASP A 106 6.37 17.81 0.36
CA ASP A 106 6.51 19.22 -0.03
C ASP A 106 7.87 19.76 0.50
N GLY A 107 8.84 19.89 -0.41
CA GLY A 107 10.19 20.37 -0.05
C GLY A 107 10.26 21.82 0.41
N ARG A 108 9.14 22.56 0.40
CA ARG A 108 9.07 23.94 0.93
C ARG A 108 8.79 23.97 2.43
N THR A 109 8.46 22.84 3.03
CA THR A 109 8.07 22.75 4.46
C THR A 109 9.11 21.97 5.26
N ASN A 110 9.48 22.51 6.41
CA ASN A 110 10.34 21.81 7.37
C ASN A 110 9.65 20.55 7.93
N LEU A 111 8.33 20.56 8.01
CA LEU A 111 7.54 19.43 8.49
C LEU A 111 7.78 18.18 7.63
N SER A 112 7.70 18.30 6.30
CA SER A 112 7.95 17.16 5.42
C SER A 112 9.35 16.59 5.59
N ALA A 113 10.37 17.44 5.76
CA ALA A 113 11.74 17.00 6.02
C ALA A 113 11.88 16.26 7.36
N GLN A 114 11.24 16.76 8.43
CA GLN A 114 11.24 16.12 9.74
C GLN A 114 10.56 14.75 9.70
N VAL A 115 9.42 14.63 9.02
CA VAL A 115 8.73 13.33 8.87
C VAL A 115 9.62 12.33 8.11
N VAL A 116 10.27 12.76 7.04
CA VAL A 116 11.22 11.90 6.30
C VAL A 116 12.33 11.38 7.21
N GLU A 117 12.92 12.23 8.04
CA GLU A 117 13.98 11.83 8.99
C GLU A 117 13.46 10.82 10.01
N GLU A 118 12.29 11.05 10.60
CA GLU A 118 11.70 10.13 11.58
C GLU A 118 11.34 8.78 10.95
N VAL A 119 10.76 8.78 9.75
CA VAL A 119 10.45 7.54 9.02
C VAL A 119 11.73 6.77 8.70
N LYS A 120 12.80 7.45 8.25
CA LYS A 120 14.11 6.84 7.99
C LYS A 120 14.77 6.28 9.25
N LYS A 121 14.64 6.94 10.41
CA LYS A 121 15.14 6.41 11.68
C LYS A 121 14.44 5.10 12.05
N TYR A 122 13.11 5.03 11.84
CA TYR A 122 12.31 3.88 12.22
C TYR A 122 12.49 2.70 11.25
N PHE A 123 12.39 2.93 9.94
CA PHE A 123 12.39 1.89 8.91
C PHE A 123 13.78 1.62 8.28
N ARG A 124 14.75 2.51 8.50
CA ARG A 124 16.13 2.38 7.99
C ARG A 124 16.20 2.12 6.50
N ASP A 125 16.79 1.00 6.10
CA ASP A 125 17.06 0.62 4.71
C ASP A 125 15.80 0.22 3.93
N ARG A 126 14.65 0.16 4.61
CA ARG A 126 13.36 -0.19 3.98
C ARG A 126 12.63 1.02 3.38
N VAL A 127 13.16 2.21 3.49
CA VAL A 127 12.56 3.41 2.88
C VAL A 127 13.05 3.54 1.45
N PHE A 128 12.12 3.54 0.49
CA PHE A 128 12.45 3.76 -0.91
C PHE A 128 13.17 5.10 -1.11
N THR A 129 14.13 5.13 -2.03
CA THR A 129 14.87 6.37 -2.37
C THR A 129 13.96 7.36 -3.07
N THR A 130 13.04 6.84 -3.88
CA THR A 130 12.05 7.64 -4.59
C THR A 130 10.98 8.17 -3.63
N VAL A 131 10.78 9.48 -3.67
CA VAL A 131 9.75 10.18 -2.88
C VAL A 131 8.68 10.73 -3.83
N ILE A 132 7.40 10.49 -3.53
CA ILE A 132 6.28 11.00 -4.33
C ILE A 132 5.94 12.42 -3.86
N PRO A 133 6.12 13.43 -4.71
CA PRO A 133 5.85 14.81 -4.34
C PRO A 133 4.35 15.10 -4.26
N ARG A 134 3.98 16.10 -3.47
CA ARG A 134 2.64 16.71 -3.57
C ARG A 134 2.49 17.31 -4.98
N ASN A 135 1.52 16.81 -5.74
CA ASN A 135 1.32 17.20 -7.13
C ASN A 135 -0.18 17.19 -7.48
N VAL A 136 -0.69 18.34 -7.91
CA VAL A 136 -2.12 18.52 -8.27
C VAL A 136 -2.52 17.56 -9.39
N LYS A 137 -1.63 17.28 -10.35
CA LYS A 137 -1.91 16.37 -11.47
C LYS A 137 -2.23 14.93 -11.02
N LEU A 138 -1.62 14.47 -9.91
CA LEU A 138 -1.96 13.18 -9.32
C LEU A 138 -3.38 13.16 -8.74
N ALA A 139 -3.87 14.30 -8.25
CA ALA A 139 -5.23 14.41 -7.73
C ALA A 139 -6.27 14.61 -8.86
N GLU A 140 -5.88 15.25 -9.97
CA GLU A 140 -6.73 15.49 -11.13
C GLU A 140 -6.98 14.22 -11.96
N ALA A 141 -5.93 13.44 -12.26
CA ALA A 141 -5.99 12.29 -13.15
C ALA A 141 -7.15 11.31 -12.86
N PRO A 142 -7.42 10.90 -11.59
CA PRO A 142 -8.56 10.02 -11.29
C PRO A 142 -9.92 10.61 -11.63
N SER A 143 -10.09 11.94 -11.59
CA SER A 143 -11.36 12.58 -11.96
C SER A 143 -11.66 12.49 -13.46
N PHE A 144 -10.64 12.21 -14.27
CA PHE A 144 -10.76 11.94 -15.70
C PHE A 144 -10.78 10.43 -16.03
N GLY A 145 -10.70 9.57 -15.01
CA GLY A 145 -10.62 8.11 -15.20
C GLY A 145 -9.31 7.66 -15.84
N GLU A 146 -8.26 8.46 -15.76
CA GLU A 146 -6.96 8.18 -16.37
C GLU A 146 -5.87 7.96 -15.33
N SER A 147 -4.90 7.12 -15.66
CA SER A 147 -3.68 7.06 -14.85
C SER A 147 -2.83 8.29 -15.12
N ILE A 148 -2.00 8.70 -14.15
CA ILE A 148 -1.12 9.87 -14.30
C ILE A 148 -0.19 9.76 -15.52
N ILE A 149 0.17 8.55 -15.93
CA ILE A 149 1.05 8.30 -17.08
C ILE A 149 0.37 8.68 -18.40
N TYR A 150 -0.94 8.49 -18.50
CA TYR A 150 -1.73 8.89 -19.66
C TYR A 150 -2.19 10.35 -19.54
N TYR A 151 -2.56 10.79 -18.35
CA TYR A 151 -3.05 12.14 -18.11
C TYR A 151 -1.97 13.21 -18.30
N ASP A 152 -0.80 13.04 -17.66
CA ASP A 152 0.35 13.95 -17.79
C ASP A 152 1.66 13.22 -17.47
N LYS A 153 2.23 12.56 -18.48
CA LYS A 153 3.48 11.79 -18.36
C LYS A 153 4.70 12.61 -17.96
N ASN A 154 4.67 13.92 -18.17
CA ASN A 154 5.78 14.84 -17.89
C ASN A 154 5.63 15.49 -16.50
N SER A 155 4.53 15.26 -15.80
CA SER A 155 4.34 15.78 -14.45
C SER A 155 5.37 15.19 -13.47
N LYS A 156 5.71 15.96 -12.44
CA LYS A 156 6.60 15.49 -11.38
C LYS A 156 6.06 14.21 -10.70
N GLY A 157 4.73 14.09 -10.60
CA GLY A 157 4.07 12.90 -10.08
C GLY A 157 4.27 11.67 -10.96
N ALA A 158 4.08 11.79 -12.27
CA ALA A 158 4.29 10.69 -13.21
C ALA A 158 5.74 10.21 -13.20
N ILE A 159 6.69 11.14 -13.24
CA ILE A 159 8.13 10.82 -13.21
C ILE A 159 8.49 10.10 -11.91
N ALA A 160 7.97 10.55 -10.77
CA ALA A 160 8.22 9.92 -9.48
C ALA A 160 7.66 8.49 -9.42
N TYR A 161 6.41 8.26 -9.86
CA TYR A 161 5.84 6.92 -9.90
C TYR A 161 6.57 5.97 -10.85
N LEU A 162 7.04 6.46 -12.01
CA LEU A 162 7.87 5.65 -12.91
C LEU A 162 9.24 5.30 -12.29
N SER A 163 9.81 6.22 -11.52
CA SER A 163 11.06 5.96 -10.79
C SER A 163 10.85 4.93 -9.67
N LEU A 164 9.75 5.06 -8.91
CA LEU A 164 9.36 4.11 -7.89
C LEU A 164 9.13 2.71 -8.47
N ALA A 165 8.44 2.62 -9.61
CA ALA A 165 8.22 1.34 -10.28
C ALA A 165 9.54 0.67 -10.67
N LYS A 166 10.52 1.42 -11.19
CA LYS A 166 11.86 0.90 -11.50
C LYS A 166 12.65 0.47 -10.27
N GLU A 167 12.42 1.11 -9.14
CA GLU A 167 13.07 0.77 -7.87
C GLU A 167 12.45 -0.50 -7.26
N LEU A 168 11.15 -0.71 -7.45
CA LEU A 168 10.40 -1.87 -6.97
C LEU A 168 10.67 -3.13 -7.82
N ILE A 169 10.70 -2.97 -9.16
CA ILE A 169 10.92 -4.07 -10.11
C ILE A 169 12.44 -4.20 -10.34
N LYS A 170 13.11 -4.89 -9.45
CA LYS A 170 14.55 -5.18 -9.58
C LYS A 170 14.78 -6.59 -10.12
#